data_ea02b06e4a35c349fc0b7b44ef7756f6
#
_entry.id   ea02b06e4a35c349fc0b7b44ef7756f6
#
_cell.length_a   1.000
_cell.length_b   1.000
_cell.length_c   1.000
_cell.angle_alpha   90.00
_cell.angle_beta   90.00
_cell.angle_gamma   90.00
#
_symmetry.space_group_name_H-M   'P 1'
#
loop_
_entity.id
_entity.type
_entity.pdbx_description
1 polymer ?
#
loop_
_entity_poly.entity_id
_entity_poly.type
_entity_poly.pdbx_seq_one_letter_code
_entity_poly.pdbx_strand_id
1 'polypeptide(L)'
;MKVKIKSRAGASVISCTSNQVPLNTLVHEIKIALKGSISDDAVVTLKNGFPPKAIDMSRLEASLSELGIKNGDQLILEDENESSSTDMQESNPSQVSSGSHTKVKSDPNIPSIYIESLDKHLILRNIPDDNSCMFNSISYGLFGYNSFDRDGISPPSNLRSIISSTIQDNQDTYNEVVLGRSVDKYCQWILKKDSWGGAIELGILAEWFKVRINCLDIELGKFIRFENEANKPDSFIVLIYLGIHYDILSLNVNLSTSSQDKQADTCVWPINSKTEELVLEYSLKLCHYLQTQNYSTNTTTFRIRCLDCYKILVGEMGASKHANETGHYNFGEVK
;
A
#
# COMPACT_ATOMS: atom_id res chain seq x y z
N MET A 1 -13.75 -7.07 23.23
CA MET A 1 -12.92 -6.26 22.34
C MET A 1 -11.83 -7.14 21.76
N LYS A 2 -11.51 -7.03 20.47
CA LYS A 2 -10.43 -7.78 19.81
C LYS A 2 -9.41 -6.79 19.26
N VAL A 3 -8.12 -7.09 19.44
CA VAL A 3 -7.00 -6.30 18.90
C VAL A 3 -6.05 -7.24 18.18
N LYS A 4 -5.60 -6.86 16.99
CA LYS A 4 -4.63 -7.63 16.21
C LYS A 4 -3.23 -7.15 16.57
N ILE A 5 -2.36 -8.06 16.99
CA ILE A 5 -0.96 -7.77 17.27
C ILE A 5 -0.11 -8.29 16.13
N LYS A 6 0.64 -7.41 15.49
CA LYS A 6 1.64 -7.74 14.47
C LYS A 6 3.03 -7.70 15.11
N SER A 7 3.74 -8.81 15.10
CA SER A 7 5.12 -8.95 15.58
C SER A 7 6.00 -9.53 14.46
N ARG A 8 7.31 -9.59 14.68
CA ARG A 8 8.24 -10.29 13.78
C ARG A 8 7.93 -11.77 13.62
N ALA A 9 7.34 -12.39 14.66
CA ALA A 9 6.95 -13.81 14.65
C ALA A 9 5.62 -14.07 13.94
N GLY A 10 4.93 -13.03 13.45
CA GLY A 10 3.64 -13.12 12.79
C GLY A 10 2.56 -12.25 13.43
N ALA A 11 1.30 -12.52 13.08
CA ALA A 11 0.16 -11.79 13.60
C ALA A 11 -0.71 -12.68 14.51
N SER A 12 -1.09 -12.14 15.67
CA SER A 12 -1.98 -12.79 16.64
C SER A 12 -3.17 -11.89 16.97
N VAL A 13 -4.33 -12.48 17.29
CA VAL A 13 -5.51 -11.74 17.72
C VAL A 13 -5.71 -11.94 19.23
N ILE A 14 -5.66 -10.84 19.97
CA ILE A 14 -5.88 -10.82 21.41
C ILE A 14 -7.31 -10.40 21.67
N SER A 15 -7.99 -11.12 22.56
CA SER A 15 -9.37 -10.83 22.99
C SER A 15 -9.38 -10.27 24.40
N CYS A 16 -9.79 -9.00 24.55
CA CYS A 16 -10.01 -8.37 25.86
C CYS A 16 -11.49 -8.33 26.17
N THR A 17 -11.84 -8.34 27.47
CA THR A 17 -13.24 -8.31 27.92
C THR A 17 -13.96 -7.01 27.51
N SER A 18 -13.27 -5.87 27.57
CA SER A 18 -13.79 -4.57 27.13
C SER A 18 -12.63 -3.63 26.73
N ASN A 19 -12.96 -2.41 26.27
CA ASN A 19 -11.98 -1.34 26.03
C ASN A 19 -11.61 -0.57 27.32
N GLN A 20 -12.21 -0.90 28.45
CA GLN A 20 -11.92 -0.30 29.75
C GLN A 20 -10.81 -1.05 30.51
N VAL A 21 -10.34 -2.18 29.98
CA VAL A 21 -9.21 -2.89 30.60
C VAL A 21 -7.93 -2.05 30.49
N PRO A 22 -7.06 -2.09 31.51
CA PRO A 22 -5.80 -1.34 31.47
C PRO A 22 -4.80 -1.94 30.47
N LEU A 23 -3.85 -1.12 30.02
CA LEU A 23 -2.84 -1.51 29.05
C LEU A 23 -1.99 -2.70 29.52
N ASN A 24 -1.68 -2.79 30.82
CA ASN A 24 -0.92 -3.93 31.39
C ASN A 24 -1.60 -5.27 31.13
N THR A 25 -2.94 -5.33 31.15
CA THR A 25 -3.70 -6.54 30.83
C THR A 25 -3.49 -6.95 29.38
N LEU A 26 -3.55 -5.99 28.43
CA LEU A 26 -3.28 -6.28 27.03
C LEU A 26 -1.84 -6.78 26.82
N VAL A 27 -0.87 -6.13 27.46
CA VAL A 27 0.56 -6.54 27.38
C VAL A 27 0.76 -7.96 27.94
N HIS A 28 0.09 -8.30 29.03
CA HIS A 28 0.13 -9.64 29.62
C HIS A 28 -0.44 -10.70 28.66
N GLU A 29 -1.60 -10.44 28.08
CA GLU A 29 -2.23 -11.33 27.11
C GLU A 29 -1.37 -11.49 25.84
N ILE A 30 -0.68 -10.43 25.40
CA ILE A 30 0.28 -10.49 24.28
C ILE A 30 1.44 -11.43 24.62
N LYS A 31 2.03 -11.30 25.80
CA LYS A 31 3.14 -12.17 26.24
C LYS A 31 2.71 -13.64 26.33
N ILE A 32 1.51 -13.90 26.81
CA ILE A 32 0.94 -15.27 26.83
C ILE A 32 0.75 -15.82 25.42
N ALA A 33 0.15 -15.03 24.52
CA ALA A 33 -0.17 -15.48 23.15
C ALA A 33 1.07 -15.69 22.29
N LEU A 34 2.16 -14.97 22.58
CA LEU A 34 3.45 -15.04 21.85
C LEU A 34 4.54 -15.79 22.63
N LYS A 35 4.14 -16.58 23.62
CA LYS A 35 5.05 -17.36 24.46
C LYS A 35 5.94 -18.28 23.60
N GLY A 36 7.26 -18.11 23.75
CA GLY A 36 8.28 -18.79 22.93
C GLY A 36 8.84 -17.94 21.76
N SER A 37 8.18 -16.82 21.41
CA SER A 37 8.67 -15.85 20.42
C SER A 37 9.19 -14.57 21.07
N ILE A 38 8.83 -14.31 22.31
CA ILE A 38 9.23 -13.13 23.11
C ILE A 38 9.63 -13.62 24.49
N SER A 39 10.75 -13.10 25.02
CA SER A 39 11.18 -13.39 26.40
C SER A 39 10.19 -12.80 27.41
N ASP A 40 9.96 -13.50 28.54
CA ASP A 40 9.06 -13.01 29.59
C ASP A 40 9.53 -11.67 30.16
N ASP A 41 10.83 -11.39 30.15
CA ASP A 41 11.44 -10.14 30.63
C ASP A 41 11.65 -9.09 29.52
N ALA A 42 11.23 -9.37 28.29
CA ALA A 42 11.41 -8.43 27.19
C ALA A 42 10.63 -7.14 27.43
N VAL A 43 11.30 -6.01 27.29
CA VAL A 43 10.66 -4.70 27.21
C VAL A 43 10.00 -4.60 25.84
N VAL A 44 8.69 -4.48 25.83
CA VAL A 44 7.90 -4.42 24.60
C VAL A 44 7.40 -3.01 24.38
N THR A 45 7.50 -2.52 23.16
CA THR A 45 6.88 -1.27 22.71
C THR A 45 5.73 -1.58 21.78
N LEU A 46 4.57 -0.97 22.01
CA LEU A 46 3.39 -1.07 21.16
C LEU A 46 3.22 0.22 20.35
N LYS A 47 2.89 0.08 19.07
CA LYS A 47 2.55 1.21 18.20
C LYS A 47 1.14 1.03 17.65
N ASN A 48 0.37 2.12 17.56
CA ASN A 48 -1.00 2.15 17.03
C ASN A 48 -1.17 3.24 15.98
N GLY A 49 -2.14 3.04 15.09
CA GLY A 49 -2.52 4.02 14.07
C GLY A 49 -1.61 4.01 12.84
N PHE A 50 -1.91 4.94 11.92
CA PHE A 50 -1.10 5.16 10.72
C PHE A 50 -0.89 6.68 10.52
N PRO A 51 0.37 7.16 10.45
CA PRO A 51 1.60 6.39 10.72
C PRO A 51 1.63 5.82 12.14
N PRO A 52 2.29 4.67 12.37
CA PRO A 52 2.34 4.01 13.66
C PRO A 52 2.97 4.92 14.71
N LYS A 53 2.22 5.29 15.76
CA LYS A 53 2.71 6.08 16.89
C LYS A 53 2.90 5.17 18.08
N ALA A 54 4.03 5.31 18.77
CA ALA A 54 4.29 4.57 19.98
C ALA A 54 3.22 4.90 21.04
N ILE A 55 2.67 3.85 21.65
CA ILE A 55 1.80 3.97 22.81
C ILE A 55 2.70 4.26 24.00
N ASP A 56 2.30 5.22 24.84
CA ASP A 56 3.03 5.56 26.05
C ASP A 56 2.98 4.40 27.05
N MET A 57 4.03 3.58 27.04
CA MET A 57 4.15 2.41 27.91
C MET A 57 4.38 2.77 29.39
N SER A 58 4.57 4.05 29.74
CA SER A 58 4.59 4.49 31.15
C SER A 58 3.19 4.51 31.79
N ARG A 59 2.14 4.48 30.96
CA ARG A 59 0.73 4.55 31.38
C ARG A 59 0.06 3.17 31.41
N LEU A 60 0.71 2.19 32.01
CA LEU A 60 0.23 0.79 32.06
C LEU A 60 -1.16 0.62 32.70
N GLU A 61 -1.54 1.51 33.62
CA GLU A 61 -2.85 1.48 34.29
C GLU A 61 -3.96 2.22 33.52
N ALA A 62 -3.60 2.96 32.45
CA ALA A 62 -4.58 3.64 31.62
C ALA A 62 -5.42 2.63 30.83
N SER A 63 -6.71 2.89 30.67
CA SER A 63 -7.59 2.05 29.87
C SER A 63 -7.24 2.10 28.38
N LEU A 64 -7.52 1.02 27.65
CA LEU A 64 -7.28 0.98 26.21
C LEU A 64 -8.04 2.08 25.46
N SER A 65 -9.23 2.47 25.96
CA SER A 65 -10.00 3.58 25.39
C SER A 65 -9.34 4.94 25.59
N GLU A 66 -8.72 5.21 26.76
CA GLU A 66 -7.96 6.44 27.03
C GLU A 66 -6.70 6.56 26.18
N LEU A 67 -6.13 5.43 25.77
CA LEU A 67 -4.99 5.34 24.86
C LEU A 67 -5.41 5.34 23.38
N GLY A 68 -6.70 5.50 23.10
CA GLY A 68 -7.24 5.57 21.75
C GLY A 68 -7.31 4.22 21.03
N ILE A 69 -7.14 3.09 21.76
CA ILE A 69 -7.19 1.74 21.19
C ILE A 69 -8.64 1.28 21.08
N LYS A 70 -9.06 0.91 19.87
CA LYS A 70 -10.43 0.53 19.54
C LYS A 70 -10.54 -0.95 19.21
N ASN A 71 -11.77 -1.45 19.21
CA ASN A 71 -12.04 -2.81 18.75
C ASN A 71 -11.71 -2.95 17.26
N GLY A 72 -10.88 -3.92 16.92
CA GLY A 72 -10.42 -4.18 15.56
C GLY A 72 -9.09 -3.52 15.20
N ASP A 73 -8.53 -2.67 16.07
CA ASP A 73 -7.24 -2.03 15.80
C ASP A 73 -6.11 -3.06 15.65
N GLN A 74 -5.15 -2.70 14.81
CA GLN A 74 -3.91 -3.43 14.63
C GLN A 74 -2.77 -2.68 15.34
N LEU A 75 -2.17 -3.32 16.34
CA LEU A 75 -0.99 -2.84 17.02
C LEU A 75 0.26 -3.53 16.50
N ILE A 76 1.35 -2.79 16.40
CA ILE A 76 2.67 -3.32 16.05
C ILE A 76 3.46 -3.47 17.34
N LEU A 77 3.99 -4.68 17.56
CA LEU A 77 4.84 -5.02 18.70
C LEU A 77 6.30 -5.00 18.28
N GLU A 78 7.11 -4.23 19.01
CA GLU A 78 8.57 -4.21 18.90
C GLU A 78 9.16 -4.66 20.23
N ASP A 79 10.17 -5.54 20.21
CA ASP A 79 10.96 -5.93 21.37
C ASP A 79 12.35 -5.27 21.30
N GLU A 80 12.82 -4.74 22.43
CA GLU A 80 14.05 -3.94 22.51
C GLU A 80 15.31 -4.80 22.75
N ASN A 81 15.27 -6.10 22.56
CA ASN A 81 16.37 -7.00 22.92
C ASN A 81 17.59 -7.01 21.97
N GLU A 82 17.72 -6.03 21.04
CA GLU A 82 18.94 -5.87 20.23
C GLU A 82 19.37 -4.41 20.05
N SER A 83 19.67 -3.72 21.15
CA SER A 83 20.45 -2.49 21.06
C SER A 83 21.32 -2.29 22.30
N SER A 84 22.31 -3.15 22.48
CA SER A 84 23.47 -2.85 23.33
C SER A 84 24.66 -3.71 22.95
N SER A 85 25.43 -3.24 21.99
CA SER A 85 26.87 -3.44 21.95
C SER A 85 27.48 -2.45 20.96
N THR A 86 27.91 -1.31 21.44
CA THR A 86 29.13 -0.70 20.93
C THR A 86 29.68 0.24 22.00
N ASP A 87 30.81 -0.20 22.56
CA ASP A 87 31.63 0.52 23.48
C ASP A 87 32.20 1.81 22.87
N MET A 88 32.34 2.79 23.75
CA MET A 88 33.14 3.99 23.57
C MET A 88 34.60 3.62 23.45
N GLN A 89 35.32 4.21 22.49
CA GLN A 89 36.70 4.65 22.68
C GLN A 89 37.01 5.85 21.80
N GLU A 90 37.36 6.94 22.49
CA GLU A 90 38.01 8.13 21.97
C GLU A 90 39.38 7.80 21.41
N SER A 91 39.74 8.42 20.30
CA SER A 91 41.01 9.20 20.13
C SER A 91 41.11 9.75 18.71
N ASN A 92 41.36 11.04 18.62
CA ASN A 92 41.75 11.89 17.48
C ASN A 92 43.27 11.75 17.16
N PRO A 93 43.85 12.43 16.14
CA PRO A 93 43.38 12.81 14.79
C PRO A 93 44.40 12.53 13.66
N SER A 94 44.00 12.85 12.43
CA SER A 94 44.85 13.29 11.27
C SER A 94 44.86 12.39 10.04
N GLN A 95 44.34 12.87 8.98
CA GLN A 95 44.76 13.19 7.62
C GLN A 95 43.86 12.72 6.50
N VAL A 96 43.22 13.71 5.90
CA VAL A 96 42.98 14.00 4.46
C VAL A 96 43.11 12.84 3.47
N SER A 97 41.99 12.43 2.84
CA SER A 97 41.76 12.60 1.40
C SER A 97 40.51 11.84 0.91
N SER A 98 39.71 12.55 0.13
CA SER A 98 38.86 12.11 -0.99
C SER A 98 37.72 11.09 -0.76
N GLY A 99 36.49 11.54 -1.02
CA GLY A 99 35.41 10.70 -1.48
C GLY A 99 34.47 10.16 -0.39
N SER A 100 33.74 11.03 0.27
CA SER A 100 32.65 10.64 1.16
C SER A 100 31.44 10.19 0.35
N HIS A 101 31.38 8.90 -0.02
CA HIS A 101 30.11 8.24 -0.26
C HIS A 101 29.46 8.04 1.12
N THR A 102 28.54 8.92 1.48
CA THR A 102 27.66 8.69 2.63
C THR A 102 26.93 7.38 2.39
N LYS A 103 27.25 6.34 3.17
CA LYS A 103 26.48 5.09 3.18
C LYS A 103 25.07 5.42 3.63
N VAL A 104 24.14 5.51 2.65
CA VAL A 104 22.70 5.59 2.89
C VAL A 104 22.29 4.34 3.67
N LYS A 105 21.64 4.52 4.82
CA LYS A 105 21.03 3.42 5.57
C LYS A 105 19.91 2.84 4.70
N SER A 106 20.18 1.72 4.04
CA SER A 106 19.15 0.97 3.33
C SER A 106 18.27 0.24 4.34
N ASP A 107 16.96 0.42 4.26
CA ASP A 107 15.99 -0.39 5.00
C ASP A 107 15.81 -1.72 4.25
N PRO A 108 16.26 -2.86 4.81
CA PRO A 108 16.22 -4.15 4.12
C PRO A 108 14.77 -4.68 3.90
N ASN A 109 13.77 -4.04 4.51
CA ASN A 109 12.37 -4.47 4.43
C ASN A 109 11.60 -3.82 3.26
N ILE A 110 12.22 -2.89 2.52
CA ILE A 110 11.56 -2.23 1.37
C ILE A 110 11.83 -3.06 0.11
N PRO A 111 10.80 -3.63 -0.54
CA PRO A 111 10.99 -4.33 -1.80
C PRO A 111 11.56 -3.38 -2.85
N SER A 112 12.75 -3.68 -3.32
CA SER A 112 13.46 -2.83 -4.26
C SER A 112 14.54 -3.60 -5.01
N ILE A 113 14.98 -3.02 -6.13
CA ILE A 113 16.09 -3.53 -6.90
C ILE A 113 16.96 -2.36 -7.36
N TYR A 114 18.28 -2.48 -7.18
CA TYR A 114 19.21 -1.45 -7.59
C TYR A 114 19.52 -1.54 -9.08
N ILE A 115 19.45 -0.41 -9.78
CA ILE A 115 19.77 -0.28 -11.20
C ILE A 115 21.12 0.43 -11.32
N GLU A 116 22.17 -0.34 -11.50
CA GLU A 116 23.54 0.16 -11.51
C GLU A 116 23.77 1.27 -12.56
N SER A 117 23.21 1.13 -13.77
CA SER A 117 23.37 2.11 -14.84
C SER A 117 22.65 3.45 -14.58
N LEU A 118 21.73 3.51 -13.63
CA LEU A 118 21.03 4.74 -13.22
C LEU A 118 21.52 5.25 -11.85
N ASP A 119 22.32 4.46 -11.12
CA ASP A 119 22.71 4.71 -9.74
C ASP A 119 21.50 5.00 -8.83
N LYS A 120 20.41 4.22 -9.00
CA LYS A 120 19.15 4.37 -8.29
C LYS A 120 18.54 3.03 -7.96
N HIS A 121 17.72 3.03 -6.93
CA HIS A 121 16.83 1.92 -6.59
C HIS A 121 15.48 2.08 -7.29
N LEU A 122 14.99 1.02 -7.93
CA LEU A 122 13.60 0.88 -8.28
C LEU A 122 12.87 0.28 -7.06
N ILE A 123 11.96 1.05 -6.48
CA ILE A 123 11.39 0.81 -5.17
C ILE A 123 9.88 0.59 -5.31
N LEU A 124 9.37 -0.45 -4.64
CA LEU A 124 7.94 -0.60 -4.42
C LEU A 124 7.49 0.34 -3.29
N ARG A 125 6.69 1.32 -3.63
CA ARG A 125 6.08 2.22 -2.64
C ARG A 125 4.72 1.70 -2.25
N ASN A 126 4.62 1.26 -1.01
CA ASN A 126 3.36 0.81 -0.42
C ASN A 126 2.37 1.96 -0.34
N ILE A 127 1.22 1.71 -0.91
CA ILE A 127 0.05 2.60 -0.84
C ILE A 127 -0.86 2.11 0.29
N PRO A 128 -1.58 3.00 1.00
CA PRO A 128 -2.53 2.59 2.02
C PRO A 128 -3.54 1.56 1.50
N ASP A 129 -3.74 0.49 2.28
CA ASP A 129 -4.73 -0.55 1.98
C ASP A 129 -6.13 -0.04 2.35
N ASP A 130 -6.64 0.79 1.48
CA ASP A 130 -8.00 1.33 1.51
C ASP A 130 -8.70 1.09 0.17
N ASN A 131 -9.99 1.33 0.11
CA ASN A 131 -10.77 1.13 -1.13
C ASN A 131 -10.39 2.12 -2.26
N SER A 132 -9.39 2.97 -2.05
CA SER A 132 -8.88 3.96 -3.00
C SER A 132 -7.44 3.70 -3.45
N CYS A 133 -6.87 2.51 -3.16
CA CYS A 133 -5.45 2.21 -3.42
C CYS A 133 -5.04 2.47 -4.88
N MET A 134 -5.86 2.12 -5.87
CA MET A 134 -5.59 2.44 -7.28
C MET A 134 -5.49 3.95 -7.52
N PHE A 135 -6.44 4.73 -7.00
CA PHE A 135 -6.46 6.18 -7.14
C PHE A 135 -5.28 6.83 -6.39
N ASN A 136 -4.96 6.31 -5.20
CA ASN A 136 -3.82 6.75 -4.41
C ASN A 136 -2.50 6.47 -5.13
N SER A 137 -2.36 5.30 -5.76
CA SER A 137 -1.18 4.93 -6.55
C SER A 137 -0.97 5.88 -7.74
N ILE A 138 -2.05 6.21 -8.47
CA ILE A 138 -2.00 7.15 -9.59
C ILE A 138 -1.67 8.56 -9.10
N SER A 139 -2.30 9.00 -8.00
CA SER A 139 -2.02 10.32 -7.40
C SER A 139 -0.57 10.44 -6.97
N TYR A 140 -0.04 9.42 -6.30
CA TYR A 140 1.38 9.38 -5.92
C TYR A 140 2.28 9.44 -7.16
N GLY A 141 1.96 8.64 -8.17
CA GLY A 141 2.75 8.56 -9.40
C GLY A 141 2.83 9.88 -10.14
N LEU A 142 1.70 10.55 -10.32
CA LEU A 142 1.60 11.75 -11.15
C LEU A 142 1.93 13.05 -10.40
N PHE A 143 1.60 13.12 -9.10
CA PHE A 143 1.69 14.36 -8.33
C PHE A 143 2.70 14.29 -7.17
N GLY A 144 3.33 13.14 -6.97
CA GLY A 144 4.34 12.91 -5.94
C GLY A 144 3.76 12.60 -4.56
N TYR A 145 4.65 12.31 -3.62
CA TYR A 145 4.30 11.87 -2.26
C TYR A 145 3.39 12.84 -1.50
N ASN A 146 3.58 14.14 -1.67
CA ASN A 146 2.79 15.16 -0.98
C ASN A 146 1.38 15.39 -1.59
N SER A 147 1.01 14.63 -2.61
CA SER A 147 -0.31 14.76 -3.25
C SER A 147 -1.49 14.43 -2.35
N PHE A 148 -1.23 13.73 -1.23
CA PHE A 148 -2.28 13.35 -0.29
C PHE A 148 -2.72 14.46 0.66
N ASP A 149 -1.93 15.54 0.80
CA ASP A 149 -2.11 16.59 1.81
C ASP A 149 -2.53 17.97 1.24
N ARG A 150 -2.80 18.08 -0.06
CA ARG A 150 -3.11 19.39 -0.67
C ARG A 150 -4.59 19.76 -0.58
N ASP A 151 -4.85 20.86 0.11
CA ASP A 151 -6.04 21.75 0.00
C ASP A 151 -7.41 21.14 0.31
N GLY A 152 -7.50 20.14 1.17
CA GLY A 152 -8.79 19.59 1.63
C GLY A 152 -9.59 18.85 0.55
N ILE A 153 -9.10 18.78 -0.68
CA ILE A 153 -9.66 18.00 -1.77
C ILE A 153 -8.79 16.75 -1.91
N SER A 154 -9.30 15.62 -1.42
CA SER A 154 -8.62 14.34 -1.55
C SER A 154 -8.35 14.04 -3.03
N PRO A 155 -7.08 13.85 -3.48
CA PRO A 155 -6.78 13.49 -4.86
C PRO A 155 -7.59 12.32 -5.40
N PRO A 156 -7.85 11.24 -4.65
CA PRO A 156 -8.75 10.17 -5.08
C PRO A 156 -10.16 10.64 -5.42
N SER A 157 -10.72 11.60 -4.69
CA SER A 157 -12.06 12.15 -4.99
C SER A 157 -12.07 12.90 -6.31
N ASN A 158 -11.00 13.65 -6.62
CA ASN A 158 -10.86 14.34 -7.90
C ASN A 158 -10.76 13.37 -9.07
N LEU A 159 -9.98 12.29 -8.92
CA LEU A 159 -9.85 11.26 -9.94
C LEU A 159 -11.19 10.55 -10.22
N ARG A 160 -11.97 10.26 -9.17
CA ARG A 160 -13.31 9.69 -9.29
C ARG A 160 -14.27 10.64 -10.03
N SER A 161 -14.17 11.93 -9.78
CA SER A 161 -14.97 12.97 -10.47
C SER A 161 -14.61 13.06 -11.95
N ILE A 162 -13.32 13.01 -12.30
CA ILE A 162 -12.84 12.96 -13.69
C ILE A 162 -13.45 11.77 -14.41
N ILE A 163 -13.38 10.59 -13.81
CA ILE A 163 -13.92 9.35 -14.39
C ILE A 163 -15.43 9.49 -14.62
N SER A 164 -16.17 9.92 -13.60
CA SER A 164 -17.63 10.09 -13.70
C SER A 164 -18.01 11.07 -14.81
N SER A 165 -17.33 12.21 -14.91
CA SER A 165 -17.60 13.20 -15.96
C SER A 165 -17.24 12.67 -17.35
N THR A 166 -16.07 12.01 -17.49
CA THR A 166 -15.64 11.42 -18.76
C THR A 166 -16.65 10.37 -19.26
N ILE A 167 -17.18 9.52 -18.38
CA ILE A 167 -18.18 8.52 -18.72
C ILE A 167 -19.49 9.20 -19.16
N GLN A 168 -19.93 10.24 -18.45
CA GLN A 168 -21.16 10.97 -18.80
C GLN A 168 -21.06 11.68 -20.15
N ASP A 169 -19.88 12.20 -20.48
CA ASP A 169 -19.63 12.93 -21.72
C ASP A 169 -19.43 11.99 -22.92
N ASN A 170 -19.14 10.69 -22.70
CA ASN A 170 -18.81 9.72 -23.73
C ASN A 170 -19.64 8.43 -23.63
N GLN A 171 -20.96 8.54 -23.54
CA GLN A 171 -21.87 7.41 -23.30
C GLN A 171 -21.92 6.39 -24.45
N ASP A 172 -21.55 6.79 -25.67
CA ASP A 172 -21.42 5.86 -26.79
C ASP A 172 -20.28 4.86 -26.56
N THR A 173 -19.18 5.32 -25.99
CA THR A 173 -18.01 4.49 -25.62
C THR A 173 -18.26 3.73 -24.31
N TYR A 174 -18.75 4.44 -23.30
CA TYR A 174 -19.00 3.89 -21.97
C TYR A 174 -20.49 3.60 -21.76
N ASN A 175 -21.02 2.70 -22.59
CA ASN A 175 -22.43 2.29 -22.51
C ASN A 175 -22.65 1.18 -21.44
N GLU A 176 -23.90 0.81 -21.23
CA GLU A 176 -24.29 -0.19 -20.23
C GLU A 176 -23.62 -1.56 -20.42
N VAL A 177 -23.30 -1.94 -21.67
CA VAL A 177 -22.61 -3.20 -21.96
C VAL A 177 -21.17 -3.17 -21.45
N VAL A 178 -20.47 -2.05 -21.65
CA VAL A 178 -19.08 -1.84 -21.18
C VAL A 178 -19.03 -1.70 -19.66
N LEU A 179 -19.96 -0.94 -19.09
CA LEU A 179 -19.99 -0.64 -17.67
C LEU A 179 -20.62 -1.75 -16.80
N GLY A 180 -21.35 -2.67 -17.42
CA GLY A 180 -22.12 -3.72 -16.72
C GLY A 180 -23.33 -3.19 -15.94
N ARG A 181 -23.64 -1.90 -16.04
CA ARG A 181 -24.78 -1.21 -15.43
C ARG A 181 -25.06 0.10 -16.15
N SER A 182 -26.23 0.72 -15.89
CA SER A 182 -26.53 2.01 -16.52
C SER A 182 -25.50 3.08 -16.14
N VAL A 183 -25.25 4.00 -17.06
CA VAL A 183 -24.28 5.10 -16.91
C VAL A 183 -24.48 5.84 -15.60
N ASP A 184 -25.71 6.25 -15.28
CA ASP A 184 -26.02 6.99 -14.05
C ASP A 184 -25.65 6.20 -12.78
N LYS A 185 -25.97 4.90 -12.76
CA LYS A 185 -25.65 4.03 -11.61
C LYS A 185 -24.16 3.83 -11.47
N TYR A 186 -23.44 3.73 -12.59
CA TYR A 186 -21.99 3.59 -12.55
C TYR A 186 -21.32 4.87 -12.03
N CYS A 187 -21.74 6.02 -12.54
CA CYS A 187 -21.22 7.32 -12.11
C CYS A 187 -21.49 7.59 -10.64
N GLN A 188 -22.70 7.28 -10.16
CA GLN A 188 -23.00 7.38 -8.72
C GLN A 188 -22.18 6.42 -7.86
N TRP A 189 -21.89 5.22 -8.37
CA TRP A 189 -21.11 4.22 -7.68
C TRP A 189 -19.63 4.63 -7.62
N ILE A 190 -19.00 5.02 -8.73
CA ILE A 190 -17.57 5.35 -8.76
C ILE A 190 -17.19 6.56 -7.89
N LEU A 191 -18.14 7.46 -7.65
CA LEU A 191 -17.95 8.62 -6.75
C LEU A 191 -17.89 8.22 -5.26
N LYS A 192 -18.32 7.02 -4.89
CA LYS A 192 -18.24 6.56 -3.50
C LYS A 192 -16.81 6.21 -3.14
N LYS A 193 -16.42 6.51 -1.89
CA LYS A 193 -15.08 6.19 -1.36
C LYS A 193 -14.75 4.70 -1.39
N ASP A 194 -15.78 3.86 -1.25
CA ASP A 194 -15.63 2.40 -1.14
C ASP A 194 -15.66 1.69 -2.49
N SER A 195 -15.83 2.42 -3.59
CA SER A 195 -15.81 1.83 -4.93
C SER A 195 -14.39 1.55 -5.39
N TRP A 196 -14.14 0.34 -5.80
CA TRP A 196 -12.84 -0.06 -6.34
C TRP A 196 -12.74 0.38 -7.81
N GLY A 197 -11.57 0.91 -8.17
CA GLY A 197 -11.23 1.19 -9.56
C GLY A 197 -10.58 -0.02 -10.22
N GLY A 198 -10.72 -0.11 -11.53
CA GLY A 198 -10.18 -1.19 -12.36
C GLY A 198 -9.76 -0.73 -13.75
N ALA A 199 -9.87 -1.61 -14.72
CA ALA A 199 -9.38 -1.37 -16.09
C ALA A 199 -10.05 -0.18 -16.77
N ILE A 200 -11.34 0.06 -16.53
CA ILE A 200 -12.08 1.19 -17.12
C ILE A 200 -11.50 2.50 -16.60
N GLU A 201 -11.33 2.61 -15.28
CA GLU A 201 -10.79 3.79 -14.62
C GLU A 201 -9.34 4.06 -15.03
N LEU A 202 -8.51 2.99 -15.11
CA LEU A 202 -7.13 3.11 -15.58
C LEU A 202 -7.06 3.63 -17.01
N GLY A 203 -7.92 3.14 -17.89
CA GLY A 203 -8.00 3.60 -19.27
C GLY A 203 -8.37 5.08 -19.38
N ILE A 204 -9.42 5.49 -18.66
CA ILE A 204 -9.87 6.90 -18.62
C ILE A 204 -8.78 7.82 -18.07
N LEU A 205 -8.13 7.43 -16.97
CA LEU A 205 -7.10 8.27 -16.35
C LEU A 205 -5.81 8.32 -17.18
N ALA A 206 -5.45 7.23 -17.86
CA ALA A 206 -4.33 7.22 -18.81
C ALA A 206 -4.56 8.22 -19.95
N GLU A 207 -5.77 8.26 -20.50
CA GLU A 207 -6.14 9.20 -21.57
C GLU A 207 -6.20 10.64 -21.06
N TRP A 208 -6.84 10.87 -19.91
CA TRP A 208 -7.00 12.21 -19.32
C TRP A 208 -5.66 12.88 -19.02
N PHE A 209 -4.73 12.14 -18.40
CA PHE A 209 -3.41 12.66 -18.05
C PHE A 209 -2.36 12.52 -19.17
N LYS A 210 -2.73 11.94 -20.31
CA LYS A 210 -1.83 11.68 -21.43
C LYS A 210 -0.57 10.94 -20.97
N VAL A 211 -0.75 9.92 -20.17
CA VAL A 211 0.32 9.09 -19.62
C VAL A 211 0.03 7.62 -19.92
N ARG A 212 1.05 6.84 -20.24
CA ARG A 212 0.90 5.38 -20.29
C ARG A 212 0.93 4.84 -18.86
N ILE A 213 -0.08 4.10 -18.48
CA ILE A 213 -0.10 3.35 -17.23
C ILE A 213 0.27 1.89 -17.55
N ASN A 214 1.46 1.47 -17.13
CA ASN A 214 1.87 0.07 -17.18
C ASN A 214 1.48 -0.58 -15.84
N CYS A 215 0.42 -1.38 -15.83
CA CYS A 215 0.00 -2.15 -14.68
C CYS A 215 0.67 -3.52 -14.73
N LEU A 216 1.62 -3.78 -13.83
CA LEU A 216 2.30 -5.07 -13.71
C LEU A 216 1.51 -5.97 -12.77
N ASP A 217 0.87 -6.98 -13.32
CA ASP A 217 0.18 -8.01 -12.57
C ASP A 217 1.21 -9.01 -12.02
N ILE A 218 1.32 -9.07 -10.70
CA ILE A 218 2.31 -9.92 -10.02
C ILE A 218 1.99 -11.40 -10.21
N GLU A 219 0.72 -11.80 -10.20
CA GLU A 219 0.34 -13.20 -10.39
C GLU A 219 0.69 -13.69 -11.80
N LEU A 220 0.38 -12.88 -12.81
CA LEU A 220 0.64 -13.21 -14.21
C LEU A 220 2.10 -12.95 -14.62
N GLY A 221 2.83 -12.10 -13.92
CA GLY A 221 4.17 -11.65 -14.30
C GLY A 221 4.19 -10.86 -15.62
N LYS A 222 3.12 -10.10 -15.91
CA LYS A 222 2.91 -9.42 -17.20
C LYS A 222 2.38 -8.00 -17.00
N PHE A 223 2.78 -7.13 -17.95
CA PHE A 223 2.22 -5.80 -18.05
C PHE A 223 0.88 -5.79 -18.79
N ILE A 224 -0.09 -5.10 -18.21
CA ILE A 224 -1.29 -4.63 -18.89
C ILE A 224 -1.09 -3.13 -19.10
N ARG A 225 -1.20 -2.67 -20.37
CA ARG A 225 -0.93 -1.28 -20.74
C ARG A 225 -2.22 -0.55 -21.00
N PHE A 226 -2.32 0.65 -20.42
CA PHE A 226 -3.42 1.58 -20.63
C PHE A 226 -2.83 2.86 -21.23
N GLU A 227 -3.19 3.17 -22.46
CA GLU A 227 -2.78 4.37 -23.16
C GLU A 227 -3.78 4.71 -24.27
N ASN A 228 -3.85 5.98 -24.67
CA ASN A 228 -4.62 6.39 -25.84
C ASN A 228 -3.77 6.16 -27.09
N GLU A 229 -4.22 5.27 -27.97
CA GLU A 229 -3.52 4.94 -29.22
C GLU A 229 -3.52 6.09 -30.23
N ALA A 230 -4.56 6.94 -30.23
CA ALA A 230 -4.70 8.07 -31.13
C ALA A 230 -3.81 9.25 -30.70
N ASN A 231 -3.64 9.45 -29.40
CA ASN A 231 -2.80 10.51 -28.81
C ASN A 231 -1.75 9.85 -27.93
N LYS A 232 -0.70 9.30 -28.58
CA LYS A 232 0.35 8.58 -27.85
C LYS A 232 0.99 9.45 -26.76
N PRO A 233 1.08 8.97 -25.55
CA PRO A 233 1.72 9.70 -24.46
C PRO A 233 3.23 9.76 -24.63
N ASP A 234 3.87 10.77 -24.01
CA ASP A 234 5.32 10.94 -23.99
C ASP A 234 5.96 10.32 -22.73
N SER A 235 5.15 9.95 -21.77
CA SER A 235 5.61 9.45 -20.48
C SER A 235 4.78 8.29 -19.97
N PHE A 236 5.32 7.56 -18.98
CA PHE A 236 4.64 6.43 -18.36
C PHE A 236 4.87 6.36 -16.86
N ILE A 237 3.98 5.65 -16.18
CA ILE A 237 4.10 5.20 -14.79
C ILE A 237 3.97 3.69 -14.72
N VAL A 238 4.44 3.08 -13.62
CA VAL A 238 4.30 1.63 -13.38
C VAL A 238 3.56 1.38 -12.08
N LEU A 239 2.36 0.86 -12.18
CA LEU A 239 1.60 0.33 -11.05
C LEU A 239 1.92 -1.16 -10.87
N ILE A 240 1.89 -1.61 -9.62
CA ILE A 240 1.93 -3.03 -9.24
C ILE A 240 0.55 -3.46 -8.82
N TYR A 241 0.02 -4.50 -9.44
CA TYR A 241 -1.27 -5.08 -9.07
C TYR A 241 -1.05 -6.41 -8.37
N LEU A 242 -1.56 -6.52 -7.15
CA LEU A 242 -1.39 -7.66 -6.26
C LEU A 242 -2.64 -8.56 -6.19
N GLY A 243 -3.55 -8.40 -7.14
CA GLY A 243 -4.83 -9.10 -7.20
C GLY A 243 -6.00 -8.30 -6.63
N ILE A 244 -5.84 -7.64 -5.49
CA ILE A 244 -6.86 -6.82 -4.83
C ILE A 244 -6.34 -5.44 -4.44
N HIS A 245 -5.05 -5.20 -4.59
CA HIS A 245 -4.38 -3.98 -4.14
C HIS A 245 -3.46 -3.44 -5.22
N TYR A 246 -3.33 -2.12 -5.27
CA TYR A 246 -2.41 -1.42 -6.15
C TYR A 246 -1.36 -0.67 -5.36
N ASP A 247 -0.11 -0.87 -5.76
CA ASP A 247 1.06 -0.12 -5.33
C ASP A 247 1.69 0.62 -6.52
N ILE A 248 2.73 1.43 -6.28
CA ILE A 248 3.44 2.17 -7.32
C ILE A 248 4.94 1.94 -7.24
N LEU A 249 5.61 1.92 -8.41
CA LEU A 249 7.06 1.94 -8.48
C LEU A 249 7.60 3.36 -8.56
N SER A 250 8.72 3.57 -7.89
CA SER A 250 9.50 4.82 -7.96
C SER A 250 10.98 4.55 -8.13
N LEU A 251 11.70 5.47 -8.77
CA LEU A 251 13.16 5.52 -8.74
C LEU A 251 13.61 6.53 -7.68
N ASN A 252 14.53 6.12 -6.82
CA ASN A 252 15.15 6.99 -5.83
C ASN A 252 16.60 6.54 -5.56
N VAL A 253 17.46 7.48 -5.19
CA VAL A 253 18.83 7.17 -4.74
C VAL A 253 18.84 6.61 -3.32
N ASN A 254 17.85 6.99 -2.51
CA ASN A 254 17.73 6.59 -1.11
C ASN A 254 16.67 5.48 -0.96
N LEU A 255 17.07 4.38 -0.35
CA LEU A 255 16.18 3.31 0.05
C LEU A 255 15.64 3.59 1.47
N SER A 256 14.59 4.39 1.57
CA SER A 256 14.04 4.88 2.84
C SER A 256 12.52 5.02 2.78
N THR A 257 11.89 4.87 3.95
CA THR A 257 10.45 5.11 4.15
C THR A 257 10.14 6.52 4.64
N SER A 258 11.17 7.35 4.88
CA SER A 258 10.95 8.70 5.42
C SER A 258 10.18 9.57 4.42
N SER A 259 9.32 10.45 4.94
CA SER A 259 8.55 11.38 4.10
C SER A 259 9.46 12.32 3.31
N GLN A 260 10.60 12.69 3.88
CA GLN A 260 11.58 13.57 3.22
C GLN A 260 12.22 12.88 2.00
N ASP A 261 12.63 11.62 2.15
CA ASP A 261 13.23 10.87 1.04
C ASP A 261 12.22 10.55 -0.06
N LYS A 262 10.96 10.28 0.29
CA LYS A 262 9.88 10.05 -0.67
C LYS A 262 9.56 11.26 -1.55
N GLN A 263 9.89 12.48 -1.13
CA GLN A 263 9.74 13.68 -1.97
C GLN A 263 10.68 13.66 -3.19
N ALA A 264 11.78 12.92 -3.13
CA ALA A 264 12.73 12.73 -4.23
C ALA A 264 12.37 11.56 -5.16
N ASP A 265 11.22 10.90 -4.94
CA ASP A 265 10.75 9.82 -5.79
C ASP A 265 10.45 10.31 -7.20
N THR A 266 10.92 9.56 -8.17
CA THR A 266 10.58 9.75 -9.58
C THR A 266 9.73 8.59 -10.04
N CYS A 267 8.46 8.84 -10.36
CA CYS A 267 7.51 7.82 -10.79
C CYS A 267 7.07 7.97 -12.25
N VAL A 268 7.33 9.13 -12.87
CA VAL A 268 7.02 9.41 -14.27
C VAL A 268 8.30 9.37 -15.09
N TRP A 269 8.32 8.57 -16.13
CA TRP A 269 9.49 8.38 -16.98
C TRP A 269 9.15 8.58 -18.47
N PRO A 270 10.10 9.09 -19.28
CA PRO A 270 9.87 9.29 -20.71
C PRO A 270 9.79 7.96 -21.45
N ILE A 271 8.88 7.90 -22.42
CA ILE A 271 8.73 6.78 -23.36
C ILE A 271 9.83 6.85 -24.44
N ASN A 272 10.14 5.72 -25.05
CA ASN A 272 11.20 5.57 -26.07
C ASN A 272 12.58 6.02 -25.58
N SER A 273 12.86 5.78 -24.31
CA SER A 273 14.12 6.12 -23.67
C SER A 273 14.81 4.88 -23.11
N LYS A 274 16.12 4.99 -22.88
CA LYS A 274 16.85 3.93 -22.17
C LYS A 274 16.33 3.72 -20.74
N THR A 275 15.77 4.76 -20.16
CA THR A 275 15.13 4.66 -18.83
C THR A 275 13.88 3.79 -18.88
N GLU A 276 13.06 3.88 -19.94
CA GLU A 276 11.91 2.99 -20.12
C GLU A 276 12.35 1.52 -20.16
N GLU A 277 13.33 1.20 -21.01
CA GLU A 277 13.83 -0.18 -21.13
C GLU A 277 14.27 -0.72 -19.76
N LEU A 278 15.08 0.04 -19.04
CA LEU A 278 15.58 -0.35 -17.73
C LEU A 278 14.46 -0.48 -16.68
N VAL A 279 13.59 0.51 -16.59
CA VAL A 279 12.49 0.47 -15.61
C VAL A 279 11.59 -0.73 -15.86
N LEU A 280 11.20 -1.00 -17.10
CA LEU A 280 10.35 -2.15 -17.43
C LEU A 280 11.06 -3.48 -17.18
N GLU A 281 12.32 -3.62 -17.57
CA GLU A 281 13.13 -4.82 -17.34
C GLU A 281 13.25 -5.09 -15.81
N TYR A 282 13.64 -4.09 -15.05
CA TYR A 282 13.84 -4.24 -13.62
C TYR A 282 12.53 -4.36 -12.84
N SER A 283 11.42 -3.83 -13.37
CA SER A 283 10.08 -4.10 -12.82
C SER A 283 9.73 -5.59 -12.92
N LEU A 284 10.05 -6.26 -14.03
CA LEU A 284 9.84 -7.70 -14.16
C LEU A 284 10.76 -8.51 -13.23
N LYS A 285 12.00 -8.08 -13.04
CA LYS A 285 12.90 -8.73 -12.06
C LYS A 285 12.37 -8.57 -10.63
N LEU A 286 11.87 -7.37 -10.28
CA LEU A 286 11.24 -7.12 -8.98
C LEU A 286 9.95 -7.93 -8.82
N CYS A 287 9.15 -8.04 -9.88
CA CYS A 287 7.95 -8.88 -9.90
C CYS A 287 8.30 -10.34 -9.57
N HIS A 288 9.32 -10.90 -10.22
CA HIS A 288 9.75 -12.27 -9.94
C HIS A 288 10.21 -12.44 -8.47
N TYR A 289 10.94 -11.48 -7.94
CA TYR A 289 11.31 -11.47 -6.51
C TYR A 289 10.06 -11.45 -5.62
N LEU A 290 9.08 -10.59 -5.88
CA LEU A 290 7.83 -10.50 -5.14
C LEU A 290 7.02 -11.79 -5.19
N GLN A 291 7.00 -12.46 -6.35
CA GLN A 291 6.39 -13.79 -6.49
C GLN A 291 7.04 -14.83 -5.58
N THR A 292 8.37 -14.85 -5.48
CA THR A 292 9.09 -15.77 -4.57
C THR A 292 8.80 -15.51 -3.09
N GLN A 293 8.40 -14.28 -2.77
CA GLN A 293 8.02 -13.88 -1.41
C GLN A 293 6.51 -14.07 -1.12
N ASN A 294 5.75 -14.67 -2.05
CA ASN A 294 4.29 -14.79 -1.97
C ASN A 294 3.59 -13.44 -1.72
N TYR A 295 4.06 -12.41 -2.39
CA TYR A 295 3.57 -11.04 -2.20
C TYR A 295 2.24 -10.77 -2.92
N SER A 296 1.75 -11.72 -3.74
CA SER A 296 0.45 -11.62 -4.43
C SER A 296 -0.64 -12.37 -3.70
N THR A 297 -1.86 -11.84 -3.76
CA THR A 297 -3.06 -12.55 -3.32
C THR A 297 -3.68 -13.24 -4.54
N ASN A 298 -3.79 -14.56 -4.51
CA ASN A 298 -4.45 -15.30 -5.59
C ASN A 298 -5.96 -14.97 -5.61
N THR A 299 -6.35 -14.11 -6.55
CA THR A 299 -7.72 -13.59 -6.64
C THR A 299 -8.74 -14.63 -7.10
N THR A 300 -8.31 -15.73 -7.69
CA THR A 300 -9.22 -16.80 -8.15
C THR A 300 -9.65 -17.73 -7.01
N THR A 301 -8.78 -17.94 -6.03
CA THR A 301 -9.04 -18.82 -4.87
C THR A 301 -9.22 -18.07 -3.55
N PHE A 302 -8.90 -16.80 -3.53
CA PHE A 302 -9.02 -15.91 -2.38
C PHE A 302 -10.46 -15.88 -1.83
N ARG A 303 -10.60 -16.04 -0.51
CA ARG A 303 -11.89 -16.01 0.16
C ARG A 303 -12.14 -14.66 0.80
N ILE A 304 -13.23 -14.03 0.41
CA ILE A 304 -13.71 -12.79 1.00
C ILE A 304 -15.08 -13.00 1.64
N ARG A 305 -15.37 -12.20 2.64
CA ARG A 305 -16.69 -12.17 3.28
C ARG A 305 -17.35 -10.82 3.02
N CYS A 306 -18.57 -10.86 2.52
CA CYS A 306 -19.41 -9.66 2.54
C CYS A 306 -19.66 -9.25 4.00
N LEU A 307 -19.33 -8.01 4.36
CA LEU A 307 -19.50 -7.50 5.73
C LEU A 307 -20.94 -7.07 6.01
N ASP A 308 -21.77 -6.94 4.97
CA ASP A 308 -23.20 -6.58 5.11
C ASP A 308 -24.07 -7.81 5.38
N CYS A 309 -23.78 -8.96 4.72
CA CYS A 309 -24.60 -10.18 4.87
C CYS A 309 -23.80 -11.42 5.31
N TYR A 310 -22.50 -11.28 5.54
CA TYR A 310 -21.56 -12.32 6.00
C TYR A 310 -21.38 -13.53 5.06
N LYS A 311 -21.89 -13.44 3.82
CA LYS A 311 -21.69 -14.49 2.81
C LYS A 311 -20.21 -14.59 2.43
N ILE A 312 -19.69 -15.82 2.42
CA ILE A 312 -18.33 -16.11 1.94
C ILE A 312 -18.38 -16.24 0.42
N LEU A 313 -17.48 -15.55 -0.25
CA LEU A 313 -17.35 -15.47 -1.69
C LEU A 313 -15.94 -15.91 -2.08
N VAL A 314 -15.78 -16.40 -3.29
CA VAL A 314 -14.48 -16.86 -3.80
C VAL A 314 -14.10 -16.00 -4.99
N GLY A 315 -12.93 -15.38 -4.88
CA GLY A 315 -12.33 -14.54 -5.92
C GLY A 315 -13.05 -13.23 -6.16
N GLU A 316 -12.44 -12.40 -6.97
CA GLU A 316 -12.97 -11.11 -7.40
C GLU A 316 -14.30 -11.25 -8.16
N MET A 317 -14.41 -12.27 -9.02
CA MET A 317 -15.65 -12.55 -9.75
C MET A 317 -16.80 -12.88 -8.82
N GLY A 318 -16.54 -13.61 -7.74
CA GLY A 318 -17.55 -13.92 -6.72
C GLY A 318 -18.03 -12.66 -5.99
N ALA A 319 -17.12 -11.75 -5.68
CA ALA A 319 -17.41 -10.46 -5.07
C ALA A 319 -18.23 -9.56 -5.99
N SER A 320 -17.78 -9.40 -7.23
CA SER A 320 -18.45 -8.58 -8.24
C SER A 320 -19.86 -9.08 -8.53
N LYS A 321 -20.04 -10.39 -8.68
CA LYS A 321 -21.35 -11.00 -8.87
C LYS A 321 -22.28 -10.72 -7.68
N HIS A 322 -21.79 -10.94 -6.46
CA HIS A 322 -22.55 -10.68 -5.25
C HIS A 322 -22.92 -9.20 -5.11
N ALA A 323 -21.97 -8.30 -5.37
CA ALA A 323 -22.21 -6.86 -5.35
C ALA A 323 -23.31 -6.45 -6.34
N ASN A 324 -23.28 -7.01 -7.56
CA ASN A 324 -24.29 -6.73 -8.58
C ASN A 324 -25.67 -7.27 -8.23
N GLU A 325 -25.75 -8.46 -7.61
CA GLU A 325 -27.00 -9.10 -7.24
C GLU A 325 -27.67 -8.47 -5.99
N THR A 326 -26.86 -8.01 -5.03
CA THR A 326 -27.35 -7.60 -3.70
C THR A 326 -27.20 -6.12 -3.40
N GLY A 327 -26.34 -5.41 -4.13
CA GLY A 327 -25.94 -4.04 -3.81
C GLY A 327 -24.98 -3.92 -2.62
N HIS A 328 -24.42 -5.03 -2.15
CA HIS A 328 -23.44 -5.05 -1.06
C HIS A 328 -22.03 -4.90 -1.63
N TYR A 329 -21.31 -3.87 -1.24
CA TYR A 329 -19.96 -3.57 -1.74
C TYR A 329 -18.89 -3.58 -0.65
N ASN A 330 -19.27 -3.88 0.59
CA ASN A 330 -18.39 -3.89 1.73
C ASN A 330 -17.85 -5.32 1.94
N PHE A 331 -16.57 -5.55 1.60
CA PHE A 331 -15.95 -6.86 1.68
C PHE A 331 -14.75 -6.86 2.62
N GLY A 332 -14.52 -7.99 3.28
CA GLY A 332 -13.36 -8.24 4.12
C GLY A 332 -12.73 -9.59 3.81
N GLU A 333 -11.43 -9.70 4.02
CA GLU A 333 -10.71 -10.95 3.84
C GLU A 333 -11.18 -12.01 4.84
N VAL A 334 -11.35 -13.24 4.38
CA VAL A 334 -11.55 -14.43 5.23
C VAL A 334 -10.20 -15.13 5.34
N LYS A 335 -9.59 -14.99 6.48
CA LYS A 335 -8.40 -15.76 6.83
C LYS A 335 -8.75 -17.19 7.20
#